data_c372b9065261b831273b83a1bbd326cb
#
_entry.id   c372b9065261b831273b83a1bbd326cb
#
_cell.length_a   1.000
_cell.length_b   1.000
_cell.length_c   1.000
_cell.angle_alpha   90.00
_cell.angle_beta   90.00
_cell.angle_gamma   90.00
#
_symmetry.space_group_name_H-M   'P 1'
#
loop_
_entity.id
_entity.type
_entity.pdbx_description
1 polymer ?
#
loop_
_entity_poly.entity_id
_entity_poly.type
_entity_poly.pdbx_seq_one_letter_code
_entity_poly.pdbx_strand_id
1 'polypeptide(L)'
;MEFKKIMERVEVIKSLSTKNMLDNEGIDVIYDETLCYGSDSRIVKGYGQVVIFIKPGLPEQYENFLLLHELGHFYLHMMTGISDTALQIRNIRREENEANIFACLYLLNNLIYDNEYYDTYLCSVGVPVKIADYVQECIYQYKQVKRWGNKWMRLECWNTTIYIFSD
;
A
#
# COMPACT_ATOMS: atom_id res chain seq x y z
N MET A 1 -1.97 6.78 9.71
CA MET A 1 -3.45 6.78 9.44
C MET A 1 -4.06 5.56 10.14
N GLU A 2 -5.34 5.55 10.46
CA GLU A 2 -5.98 4.38 11.07
C GLU A 2 -6.36 3.36 9.98
N PHE A 3 -6.19 2.06 10.24
CA PHE A 3 -6.53 0.96 9.32
C PHE A 3 -7.94 1.12 8.72
N LYS A 4 -8.92 1.54 9.51
CA LYS A 4 -10.28 1.82 9.06
C LYS A 4 -10.34 2.85 7.93
N LYS A 5 -9.56 3.92 8.03
CA LYS A 5 -9.52 4.98 6.99
C LYS A 5 -8.92 4.47 5.67
N ILE A 6 -7.94 3.57 5.75
CA ILE A 6 -7.37 2.92 4.56
C ILE A 6 -8.45 2.04 3.91
N MET A 7 -9.16 1.22 4.68
CA MET A 7 -10.27 0.42 4.18
C MET A 7 -11.35 1.27 3.49
N GLU A 8 -11.77 2.37 4.12
CA GLU A 8 -12.76 3.30 3.55
C GLU A 8 -12.27 3.89 2.22
N ARG A 9 -10.97 4.19 2.10
CA ARG A 9 -10.39 4.68 0.84
C ARG A 9 -10.37 3.62 -0.24
N VAL A 10 -9.97 2.40 0.08
CA VAL A 10 -9.97 1.26 -0.85
C VAL A 10 -11.39 0.96 -1.34
N GLU A 11 -12.39 1.01 -0.45
CA GLU A 11 -13.79 0.75 -0.79
C GLU A 11 -14.31 1.68 -1.90
N VAL A 12 -13.87 2.93 -1.92
CA VAL A 12 -14.28 3.91 -2.94
C VAL A 12 -13.75 3.56 -4.33
N ILE A 13 -12.55 2.96 -4.40
CA ILE A 13 -11.84 2.73 -5.67
C ILE A 13 -11.79 1.27 -6.10
N LYS A 14 -12.24 0.34 -5.28
CA LYS A 14 -12.11 -1.13 -5.54
C LYS A 14 -12.74 -1.61 -6.84
N SER A 15 -13.67 -0.85 -7.44
CA SER A 15 -14.28 -1.18 -8.72
C SER A 15 -13.43 -0.78 -9.93
N LEU A 16 -12.40 0.03 -9.73
CA LEU A 16 -11.49 0.47 -10.80
C LEU A 16 -10.35 -0.54 -10.93
N SER A 17 -9.90 -0.81 -12.13
CA SER A 17 -8.63 -1.53 -12.35
C SER A 17 -7.44 -0.62 -12.01
N THR A 18 -6.27 -1.20 -11.72
CA THR A 18 -5.02 -0.44 -11.51
C THR A 18 -4.76 0.53 -12.66
N LYS A 19 -4.94 0.08 -13.90
CA LYS A 19 -4.80 0.92 -15.09
C LYS A 19 -5.76 2.08 -15.08
N ASN A 20 -7.05 1.85 -14.79
CA ASN A 20 -8.05 2.93 -14.77
C ASN A 20 -7.76 3.95 -13.65
N MET A 21 -7.21 3.51 -12.52
CA MET A 21 -6.78 4.44 -11.47
C MET A 21 -5.64 5.33 -11.95
N LEU A 22 -4.62 4.78 -12.60
CA LEU A 22 -3.50 5.54 -13.18
C LEU A 22 -4.00 6.54 -14.22
N ASP A 23 -4.82 6.08 -15.16
CA ASP A 23 -5.37 6.91 -16.25
C ASP A 23 -6.24 8.06 -15.70
N ASN A 24 -7.11 7.78 -14.72
CA ASN A 24 -8.01 8.78 -14.12
C ASN A 24 -7.26 9.87 -13.34
N GLU A 25 -6.15 9.51 -12.69
CA GLU A 25 -5.33 10.45 -11.92
C GLU A 25 -4.22 11.10 -12.76
N GLY A 26 -4.08 10.72 -14.04
CA GLY A 26 -3.05 11.25 -14.93
C GLY A 26 -1.63 10.89 -14.45
N ILE A 27 -1.46 9.67 -13.94
CA ILE A 27 -0.18 9.16 -13.42
C ILE A 27 0.51 8.36 -14.53
N ASP A 28 1.68 8.83 -14.95
CA ASP A 28 2.51 8.11 -15.92
C ASP A 28 3.34 7.01 -15.23
N VAL A 29 3.53 5.89 -15.93
CA VAL A 29 4.41 4.81 -15.49
C VAL A 29 5.62 4.75 -16.42
N ILE A 30 6.83 4.83 -15.85
CA ILE A 30 8.10 4.78 -16.57
C ILE A 30 8.91 3.60 -16.06
N TYR A 31 9.35 2.74 -17.00
CA TYR A 31 10.27 1.66 -16.69
C TYR A 31 11.71 2.18 -16.69
N ASP A 32 12.39 2.06 -15.54
CA ASP A 32 13.73 2.62 -15.31
C ASP A 32 14.69 1.54 -14.78
N GLU A 33 15.65 1.15 -15.61
CA GLU A 33 16.72 0.20 -15.25
C GLU A 33 17.70 0.76 -14.20
N THR A 34 17.70 2.08 -14.01
CA THR A 34 18.59 2.76 -13.07
C THR A 34 18.02 2.86 -11.65
N LEU A 35 16.78 2.41 -11.43
CA LEU A 35 16.25 2.24 -10.08
C LEU A 35 17.18 1.31 -9.31
N CYS A 36 17.99 1.90 -8.45
CA CYS A 36 19.01 1.23 -7.68
C CYS A 36 18.77 1.41 -6.19
N TYR A 37 19.49 0.61 -5.39
CA TYR A 37 19.49 0.71 -3.92
C TYR A 37 18.20 0.24 -3.21
N GLY A 38 17.69 -0.96 -3.60
CA GLY A 38 16.70 -1.67 -2.81
C GLY A 38 15.26 -1.21 -2.98
N SER A 39 14.94 -0.45 -4.05
CA SER A 39 13.56 -0.13 -4.42
C SER A 39 13.28 -0.58 -5.84
N ASP A 40 12.26 -1.42 -6.03
CA ASP A 40 11.80 -1.86 -7.34
C ASP A 40 10.74 -0.91 -7.94
N SER A 41 10.22 0.04 -7.14
CA SER A 41 9.30 1.09 -7.59
C SER A 41 9.51 2.39 -6.80
N ARG A 42 9.04 3.51 -7.36
CA ARG A 42 9.07 4.82 -6.70
C ARG A 42 8.08 5.78 -7.33
N ILE A 43 7.27 6.45 -6.52
CA ILE A 43 6.43 7.55 -6.97
C ILE A 43 7.11 8.90 -6.74
N VAL A 44 7.02 9.78 -7.73
CA VAL A 44 7.58 11.15 -7.68
C VAL A 44 6.52 12.14 -8.14
N LYS A 45 6.37 13.24 -7.39
CA LYS A 45 5.54 14.38 -7.77
C LYS A 45 6.44 15.58 -8.04
N GLY A 46 6.35 16.14 -9.24
CA GLY A 46 7.11 17.34 -9.63
C GLY A 46 6.46 18.09 -10.79
N TYR A 47 6.58 19.42 -10.79
CA TYR A 47 6.06 20.29 -11.85
C TYR A 47 4.61 20.06 -12.24
N GLY A 48 3.77 19.67 -11.28
CA GLY A 48 2.34 19.40 -11.51
C GLY A 48 2.05 18.01 -12.09
N GLN A 49 3.05 17.18 -12.30
CA GLN A 49 2.92 15.80 -12.77
C GLN A 49 3.24 14.81 -11.66
N VAL A 50 2.66 13.63 -11.76
CA VAL A 50 2.96 12.48 -10.91
C VAL A 50 3.42 11.34 -11.80
N VAL A 51 4.56 10.74 -11.46
CA VAL A 51 5.16 9.65 -12.22
C VAL A 51 5.52 8.52 -11.27
N ILE A 52 5.19 7.30 -11.66
CA ILE A 52 5.66 6.09 -11.01
C ILE A 52 6.79 5.50 -11.86
N PHE A 53 7.96 5.34 -11.25
CA PHE A 53 9.08 4.61 -11.83
C PHE A 53 9.02 3.16 -11.36
N ILE A 54 9.20 2.21 -12.27
CA ILE A 54 9.23 0.77 -11.99
C ILE A 54 10.44 0.14 -12.66
N LYS A 55 11.08 -0.79 -11.96
CA LYS A 55 12.14 -1.62 -12.52
C LYS A 55 11.57 -2.56 -13.58
N PRO A 56 12.17 -2.64 -14.80
CA PRO A 56 11.66 -3.52 -15.84
C PRO A 56 11.93 -5.00 -15.54
N GLY A 57 11.12 -5.88 -16.14
CA GLY A 57 11.33 -7.33 -16.09
C GLY A 57 10.86 -8.01 -14.81
N LEU A 58 10.07 -7.35 -13.99
CA LEU A 58 9.45 -7.93 -12.80
C LEU A 58 8.31 -8.90 -13.20
N PRO A 59 7.98 -9.90 -12.35
CA PRO A 59 6.77 -10.69 -12.53
C PRO A 59 5.51 -9.81 -12.52
N GLU A 60 4.56 -10.06 -13.42
CA GLU A 60 3.36 -9.25 -13.60
C GLU A 60 2.58 -9.01 -12.30
N GLN A 61 2.40 -10.07 -11.48
CA GLN A 61 1.69 -9.93 -10.21
C GLN A 61 2.43 -9.03 -9.22
N TYR A 62 3.75 -9.15 -9.15
CA TYR A 62 4.57 -8.30 -8.28
C TYR A 62 4.60 -6.85 -8.78
N GLU A 63 4.70 -6.64 -10.08
CA GLU A 63 4.59 -5.30 -10.69
C GLU A 63 3.24 -4.65 -10.36
N ASN A 64 2.13 -5.38 -10.49
CA ASN A 64 0.81 -4.88 -10.11
C ASN A 64 0.72 -4.53 -8.62
N PHE A 65 1.31 -5.35 -7.74
CA PHE A 65 1.42 -5.02 -6.31
C PHE A 65 2.18 -3.71 -6.09
N LEU A 66 3.32 -3.52 -6.76
CA LEU A 66 4.11 -2.29 -6.66
C LEU A 66 3.35 -1.06 -7.16
N LEU A 67 2.64 -1.15 -8.28
CA LEU A 67 1.77 -0.06 -8.78
C LEU A 67 0.70 0.31 -7.75
N LEU A 68 0.07 -0.67 -7.12
CA LEU A 68 -0.92 -0.44 -6.07
C LEU A 68 -0.29 0.16 -4.80
N HIS A 69 0.94 -0.23 -4.46
CA HIS A 69 1.69 0.36 -3.35
C HIS A 69 1.98 1.85 -3.61
N GLU A 70 2.46 2.21 -4.80
CA GLU A 70 2.70 3.60 -5.18
C GLU A 70 1.41 4.43 -5.24
N LEU A 71 0.31 3.83 -5.73
CA LEU A 71 -1.02 4.43 -5.64
C LEU A 71 -1.48 4.63 -4.19
N GLY A 72 -1.09 3.73 -3.29
CA GLY A 72 -1.28 3.89 -1.85
C GLY A 72 -0.61 5.17 -1.32
N HIS A 73 0.65 5.42 -1.69
CA HIS A 73 1.32 6.68 -1.37
C HIS A 73 0.60 7.89 -1.96
N PHE A 74 0.15 7.80 -3.20
CA PHE A 74 -0.59 8.87 -3.86
C PHE A 74 -1.88 9.20 -3.10
N TYR A 75 -2.76 8.22 -2.91
CA TYR A 75 -4.09 8.44 -2.33
C TYR A 75 -4.06 8.78 -0.84
N LEU A 76 -3.09 8.27 -0.08
CA LEU A 76 -3.04 8.44 1.37
C LEU A 76 -2.20 9.66 1.79
N HIS A 77 -1.17 10.01 1.02
CA HIS A 77 -0.17 10.98 1.46
C HIS A 77 -0.01 12.18 0.53
N MET A 78 -0.20 12.02 -0.81
CA MET A 78 0.03 13.11 -1.76
C MET A 78 -1.20 13.95 -2.06
N MET A 79 -2.42 13.36 -2.00
CA MET A 79 -3.67 14.09 -2.23
C MET A 79 -4.10 14.98 -1.08
N THR A 80 -3.53 14.83 0.10
CA THR A 80 -3.98 15.53 1.32
C THR A 80 -3.63 17.02 1.36
N GLY A 81 -3.05 17.57 0.29
CA GLY A 81 -2.85 19.02 0.13
C GLY A 81 -1.93 19.67 1.16
N ILE A 82 -1.25 18.88 2.00
CA ILE A 82 -0.24 19.40 2.91
C ILE A 82 0.96 19.77 2.06
N SER A 83 1.06 21.06 1.77
CA SER A 83 2.14 21.68 1.02
C SER A 83 3.50 21.20 1.54
N ASP A 84 4.38 20.80 0.63
CA ASP A 84 5.76 20.35 0.87
C ASP A 84 6.70 21.43 1.50
N THR A 85 6.15 22.48 2.05
CA THR A 85 6.87 23.62 2.58
C THR A 85 7.03 23.59 4.09
N ALA A 86 7.46 22.55 4.68
CA ALA A 86 8.14 22.57 5.98
C ALA A 86 8.57 21.15 6.32
N LEU A 87 9.81 20.95 6.55
CA LEU A 87 10.48 20.06 7.50
C LEU A 87 9.53 19.21 8.42
N GLN A 88 8.46 18.64 7.86
CA GLN A 88 7.77 17.58 8.53
C GLN A 88 8.70 16.38 8.48
N ILE A 89 9.16 15.95 9.64
CA ILE A 89 9.80 14.65 9.82
C ILE A 89 8.75 13.63 9.36
N ARG A 90 8.77 13.31 8.06
CA ARG A 90 7.94 12.24 7.49
C ARG A 90 8.25 10.97 8.25
N ASN A 91 7.26 10.36 8.81
CA ASN A 91 7.41 9.03 9.37
C ASN A 91 7.36 8.02 8.21
N ILE A 92 8.47 7.96 7.45
CA ILE A 92 8.64 7.10 6.27
C ILE A 92 8.16 5.68 6.55
N ARG A 93 8.51 5.13 7.70
CA ARG A 93 8.09 3.78 8.10
C ARG A 93 6.57 3.61 8.13
N ARG A 94 5.89 4.61 8.65
CA ARG A 94 4.44 4.58 8.74
C ARG A 94 3.80 4.70 7.37
N GLU A 95 4.31 5.58 6.52
CA GLU A 95 3.81 5.79 5.16
C GLU A 95 3.96 4.51 4.32
N GLU A 96 5.12 3.83 4.40
CA GLU A 96 5.36 2.55 3.75
C GLU A 96 4.39 1.45 4.21
N ASN A 97 4.17 1.35 5.53
CA ASN A 97 3.22 0.38 6.07
C ASN A 97 1.78 0.69 5.62
N GLU A 98 1.39 1.95 5.58
CA GLU A 98 0.06 2.36 5.12
C GLU A 98 -0.12 2.06 3.62
N ALA A 99 0.89 2.29 2.77
CA ALA A 99 0.87 1.96 1.36
C ALA A 99 0.81 0.44 1.13
N ASN A 100 1.56 -0.35 1.89
CA ASN A 100 1.49 -1.82 1.85
C ASN A 100 0.09 -2.33 2.23
N ILE A 101 -0.49 -1.79 3.32
CA ILE A 101 -1.86 -2.14 3.74
C ILE A 101 -2.86 -1.78 2.64
N PHE A 102 -2.75 -0.59 2.03
CA PHE A 102 -3.62 -0.16 0.94
C PHE A 102 -3.58 -1.14 -0.23
N ALA A 103 -2.38 -1.48 -0.74
CA ALA A 103 -2.21 -2.41 -1.85
C ALA A 103 -2.80 -3.79 -1.55
N CYS A 104 -2.50 -4.34 -0.36
CA CYS A 104 -3.02 -5.64 0.04
C CYS A 104 -4.54 -5.64 0.23
N LEU A 105 -5.12 -4.62 0.84
CA LEU A 105 -6.57 -4.51 1.01
C LEU A 105 -7.28 -4.40 -0.34
N TYR A 106 -6.69 -3.70 -1.31
CA TYR A 106 -7.22 -3.62 -2.66
C TYR A 106 -7.18 -5.00 -3.34
N LEU A 107 -6.06 -5.72 -3.27
CA LEU A 107 -5.91 -7.07 -3.84
C LEU A 107 -6.85 -8.09 -3.19
N LEU A 108 -7.07 -7.99 -1.88
CA LEU A 108 -8.03 -8.85 -1.17
C LEU A 108 -9.48 -8.57 -1.57
N ASN A 109 -9.80 -7.34 -1.97
CA ASN A 109 -11.15 -6.94 -2.35
C ASN A 109 -12.20 -7.44 -1.32
N ASN A 110 -13.21 -8.19 -1.78
CA ASN A 110 -14.28 -8.72 -0.92
C ASN A 110 -13.86 -9.95 -0.09
N LEU A 111 -12.69 -10.54 -0.34
CA LEU A 111 -12.18 -11.73 0.38
C LEU A 111 -11.91 -11.49 1.87
N ILE A 112 -11.86 -10.22 2.32
CA ILE A 112 -11.60 -9.87 3.72
C ILE A 112 -12.64 -10.46 4.68
N TYR A 113 -13.84 -10.79 4.20
CA TYR A 113 -14.94 -11.26 5.04
C TYR A 113 -15.03 -12.79 5.13
N ASP A 114 -14.51 -13.52 4.13
CA ASP A 114 -14.80 -14.93 3.94
C ASP A 114 -13.60 -15.86 4.12
N ASN A 115 -12.40 -15.34 4.32
CA ASN A 115 -11.18 -16.14 4.39
C ASN A 115 -10.34 -15.85 5.65
N GLU A 116 -9.63 -16.87 6.14
CA GLU A 116 -8.67 -16.75 7.27
C GLU A 116 -7.20 -16.79 6.82
N TYR A 117 -6.93 -17.10 5.55
CA TYR A 117 -5.57 -17.28 4.99
C TYR A 117 -5.24 -16.16 4.00
N TYR A 118 -5.22 -14.92 4.49
CA TYR A 118 -4.93 -13.75 3.66
C TYR A 118 -3.49 -13.73 3.14
N ASP A 119 -2.53 -14.15 3.97
CA ASP A 119 -1.12 -14.26 3.65
C ASP A 119 -0.89 -15.16 2.42
N THR A 120 -1.46 -16.36 2.44
CA THR A 120 -1.34 -17.33 1.33
C THR A 120 -1.93 -16.76 0.03
N TYR A 121 -3.10 -16.12 0.10
CA TYR A 121 -3.70 -15.48 -1.07
C TYR A 121 -2.82 -14.33 -1.57
N LEU A 122 -2.39 -13.42 -0.68
CA LEU A 122 -1.55 -12.28 -1.03
C LEU A 122 -0.25 -12.72 -1.70
N CYS A 123 0.41 -13.74 -1.16
CA CYS A 123 1.61 -14.32 -1.78
C CYS A 123 1.32 -14.87 -3.18
N SER A 124 0.16 -15.51 -3.40
CA SER A 124 -0.22 -16.03 -4.71
C SER A 124 -0.45 -14.95 -5.78
N VAL A 125 -0.75 -13.72 -5.36
CA VAL A 125 -0.92 -12.54 -6.23
C VAL A 125 0.30 -11.60 -6.22
N GLY A 126 1.46 -12.10 -5.81
CA GLY A 126 2.76 -11.43 -5.96
C GLY A 126 3.18 -10.55 -4.78
N VAL A 127 2.45 -10.54 -3.67
CA VAL A 127 2.86 -9.78 -2.48
C VAL A 127 4.00 -10.50 -1.77
N PRO A 128 5.09 -9.80 -1.40
CA PRO A 128 6.18 -10.40 -0.63
C PRO A 128 5.69 -10.96 0.73
N VAL A 129 6.19 -12.14 1.10
CA VAL A 129 5.75 -12.89 2.30
C VAL A 129 5.71 -12.02 3.55
N LYS A 130 6.78 -11.27 3.84
CA LYS A 130 6.86 -10.40 5.03
C LYS A 130 5.75 -9.34 5.07
N ILE A 131 5.32 -8.84 3.90
CA ILE A 131 4.24 -7.87 3.81
C ILE A 131 2.91 -8.57 4.00
N ALA A 132 2.72 -9.72 3.37
CA ALA A 132 1.51 -10.52 3.49
C ALA A 132 1.23 -10.91 4.95
N ASP A 133 2.24 -11.42 5.67
CA ASP A 133 2.17 -11.77 7.09
C ASP A 133 1.80 -10.55 7.95
N TYR A 134 2.48 -9.42 7.71
CA TYR A 134 2.21 -8.19 8.45
C TYR A 134 0.77 -7.70 8.26
N VAL A 135 0.28 -7.71 7.01
CA VAL A 135 -1.08 -7.24 6.71
C VAL A 135 -2.12 -8.21 7.25
N GLN A 136 -1.89 -9.53 7.21
CA GLN A 136 -2.75 -10.52 7.84
C GLN A 136 -2.91 -10.24 9.33
N GLU A 137 -1.82 -9.97 10.05
CA GLU A 137 -1.88 -9.61 11.48
C GLU A 137 -2.67 -8.33 11.71
N CYS A 138 -2.49 -7.29 10.87
CA CYS A 138 -3.28 -6.05 10.95
C CYS A 138 -4.78 -6.29 10.76
N ILE A 139 -5.18 -7.14 9.80
CA ILE A 139 -6.57 -7.51 9.56
C ILE A 139 -7.14 -8.28 10.75
N TYR A 140 -6.37 -9.24 11.27
CA TYR A 140 -6.76 -10.04 12.42
C TYR A 140 -7.02 -9.17 13.65
N GLN A 141 -6.10 -8.27 13.99
CA GLN A 141 -6.26 -7.33 15.11
C GLN A 141 -7.45 -6.41 14.90
N TYR A 142 -7.67 -5.89 13.69
CA TYR A 142 -8.84 -5.06 13.38
C TYR A 142 -10.16 -5.82 13.59
N LYS A 143 -10.24 -7.10 13.19
CA LYS A 143 -11.41 -7.95 13.40
C LYS A 143 -11.66 -8.22 14.90
N GLN A 144 -10.61 -8.45 15.68
CA GLN A 144 -10.72 -8.62 17.13
C GLN A 144 -11.28 -7.39 17.83
N VAL A 145 -10.78 -6.19 17.47
CA VAL A 145 -11.30 -4.93 18.03
C VAL A 145 -12.79 -4.75 17.73
N LYS A 146 -13.24 -5.08 16.51
CA LYS A 146 -14.67 -5.03 16.17
C LYS A 146 -15.51 -6.05 16.96
N ARG A 147 -14.98 -7.24 17.22
CA ARG A 147 -15.69 -8.33 17.91
C ARG A 147 -15.89 -8.04 19.42
N TRP A 148 -14.93 -7.35 20.05
CA TRP A 148 -14.92 -7.10 21.49
C TRP A 148 -15.47 -5.74 21.91
N GLY A 149 -15.98 -4.92 20.97
CA GLY A 149 -16.63 -3.63 21.23
C GLY A 149 -15.79 -2.72 22.12
N ASN A 150 -15.19 -1.69 21.56
CA ASN A 150 -14.60 -0.48 22.21
C ASN A 150 -13.83 -0.61 23.53
N LYS A 151 -13.44 -1.78 23.98
CA LYS A 151 -12.46 -1.92 25.05
C LYS A 151 -11.07 -1.66 24.46
N TRP A 152 -10.52 -0.53 24.77
CA TRP A 152 -9.20 0.01 24.51
C TRP A 152 -8.11 -1.04 24.29
N MET A 153 -7.96 -1.58 23.09
CA MET A 153 -6.71 -2.18 22.62
C MET A 153 -6.06 -1.23 21.64
N ARG A 154 -4.94 -0.66 22.03
CA ARG A 154 -4.04 0.09 21.18
C ARG A 154 -3.49 -0.91 20.14
N LEU A 155 -3.80 -0.72 18.87
CA LEU A 155 -3.21 -1.53 17.78
C LEU A 155 -1.70 -1.29 17.76
N GLU A 156 -0.93 -2.21 18.33
CA GLU A 156 0.54 -2.12 18.37
C GLU A 156 1.23 -2.47 17.04
N CYS A 157 0.48 -2.83 16.00
CA CYS A 157 1.01 -3.09 14.65
C CYS A 157 1.86 -1.95 14.07
N TRP A 158 1.77 -0.76 14.63
CA TRP A 158 2.42 0.44 14.12
C TRP A 158 3.91 0.56 14.44
N ASN A 159 4.47 -0.33 15.26
CA ASN A 159 5.87 -0.25 15.69
C ASN A 159 6.83 -1.20 14.97
N THR A 160 6.33 -2.12 14.14
CA THR A 160 7.19 -3.04 13.41
C THR A 160 7.41 -2.53 12.00
N THR A 161 8.63 -2.11 11.71
CA THR A 161 9.01 -1.66 10.35
C THR A 161 9.47 -2.85 9.55
N ILE A 162 8.79 -3.10 8.46
CA ILE A 162 9.26 -4.03 7.44
C ILE A 162 9.91 -3.20 6.34
N TYR A 163 11.24 -3.28 6.24
CA TYR A 163 11.95 -2.80 5.07
C TYR A 163 11.77 -3.82 3.95
N ILE A 164 11.35 -3.37 2.79
CA ILE A 164 11.44 -4.17 1.56
C ILE A 164 12.90 -4.08 1.12
N PHE A 165 13.73 -4.99 1.60
CA PHE A 165 15.02 -5.25 0.99
C PHE A 165 14.80 -6.40 0.00
N SER A 166 14.96 -6.14 -1.28
CA SER A 166 15.26 -7.19 -2.26
C SER A 166 16.66 -7.69 -1.96
N ASP A 167 16.80 -8.97 -1.57
CA ASP A 167 18.08 -9.68 -1.58
C ASP A 167 18.60 -9.83 -3.01
#